data_64caa812ee3090e57d9f65dc733cfa26
#
_entry.id   64caa812ee3090e57d9f65dc733cfa26
#
_cell.length_a   1.000
_cell.length_b   1.000
_cell.length_c   1.000
_cell.angle_alpha   90.00
_cell.angle_beta   90.00
_cell.angle_gamma   90.00
#
_symmetry.space_group_name_H-M   'P 1'
#
loop_
_entity.id
_entity.type
_entity.pdbx_description
1 polymer ?
#
loop_
_entity_poly.entity_id
_entity_poly.type
_entity_poly.pdbx_seq_one_letter_code
_entity_poly.pdbx_strand_id
1 'polypeptide(L)'
;TLPSGLQLKILVDMTYYLNARLDMMLSNLIQGAVLVALMLTIFLRFRLAFWVMLGLPVCFLGAIMMMPVFGVTINILSLFAFIMVLGIVVDDAIVIGESAYSEIEESGGGAESVIRGAKRVATPATFGVLTTIAVFAPALFSTGPEGQFFYVIACVVILCLVFSLVESKLILPAHLAHMKFTPVKESSWRARFNKRFFGFVNGKYKRFVQRCTEWRWLVFCIFIAVLMISWGLVSANYVRMIPSPKVPHDFPGISFEMNENVADEAVINALSSIESMVLDVDKQIVDEYGSSMMRDIMVFNRGRTEGRIQVPLVDEEDRHFDAFELARRWREQLPDIPGMKSITIIDDINGGGNDDGEFGFMLFGSDIDTLNAAGREFISMLQQTKGLFDISSTIDPASKEIQMELL
;
A
#
# COMPACT_ATOMS: atom_id res chain seq x y z
N THR A 1 28.00 2.69 28.08
CA THR A 1 27.81 1.55 29.00
C THR A 1 26.74 1.93 30.02
N LEU A 2 25.67 1.14 30.10
CA LEU A 2 24.63 1.33 31.11
C LEU A 2 25.14 0.99 32.51
N PRO A 3 24.67 1.67 33.55
CA PRO A 3 24.93 1.28 34.94
C PRO A 3 24.49 -0.16 35.23
N SER A 4 25.14 -0.82 36.20
CA SER A 4 24.79 -2.19 36.57
C SER A 4 23.35 -2.24 37.11
N GLY A 5 22.52 -3.12 36.53
CA GLY A 5 21.10 -3.28 36.90
C GLY A 5 20.11 -2.59 35.97
N LEU A 6 20.57 -1.82 34.98
CA LEU A 6 19.69 -1.26 33.95
C LEU A 6 19.79 -2.09 32.67
N GLN A 7 18.64 -2.43 32.11
CA GLN A 7 18.51 -3.09 30.81
C GLN A 7 17.75 -2.16 29.87
N LEU A 8 18.22 -2.07 28.62
CA LEU A 8 17.53 -1.34 27.56
C LEU A 8 16.70 -2.35 26.76
N LYS A 9 15.38 -2.18 26.78
CA LYS A 9 14.45 -2.99 26.00
C LYS A 9 13.82 -2.10 24.94
N ILE A 10 13.90 -2.52 23.66
CA ILE A 10 13.17 -1.86 22.58
C ILE A 10 11.73 -2.38 22.64
N LEU A 11 10.78 -1.51 22.91
CA LEU A 11 9.36 -1.86 23.01
C LEU A 11 8.65 -1.73 21.65
N VAL A 12 9.04 -0.73 20.86
CA VAL A 12 8.50 -0.49 19.50
C VAL A 12 9.66 -0.30 18.55
N ASP A 13 9.72 -1.13 17.52
CA ASP A 13 10.67 -1.02 16.43
C ASP A 13 9.92 -0.74 15.11
N MET A 14 9.90 0.52 14.68
CA MET A 14 9.24 0.93 13.45
C MET A 14 9.95 0.40 12.18
N THR A 15 11.18 -0.13 12.32
CA THR A 15 11.89 -0.77 11.20
C THR A 15 11.26 -2.12 10.83
N TYR A 16 10.45 -2.71 11.70
CA TYR A 16 9.64 -3.90 11.42
C TYR A 16 8.82 -3.74 10.13
N TYR A 17 8.08 -2.62 10.00
CA TYR A 17 7.29 -2.35 8.78
C TYR A 17 8.16 -2.21 7.54
N LEU A 18 9.33 -1.56 7.66
CA LEU A 18 10.24 -1.41 6.54
C LEU A 18 10.81 -2.76 6.11
N ASN A 19 11.25 -3.59 7.07
CA ASN A 19 11.79 -4.91 6.79
C ASN A 19 10.72 -5.83 6.14
N ALA A 20 9.51 -5.87 6.70
CA ALA A 20 8.42 -6.65 6.13
C ALA A 20 8.10 -6.24 4.67
N ARG A 21 8.13 -4.93 4.37
CA ARG A 21 7.94 -4.43 3.00
C ARG A 21 9.12 -4.75 2.09
N LEU A 22 10.34 -4.71 2.61
CA LEU A 22 11.55 -5.09 1.87
C LEU A 22 11.50 -6.59 1.50
N ASP A 23 11.15 -7.45 2.44
CA ASP A 23 11.01 -8.88 2.21
C ASP A 23 9.89 -9.18 1.21
N MET A 24 8.76 -8.51 1.32
CA MET A 24 7.67 -8.60 0.35
C MET A 24 8.14 -8.15 -1.05
N MET A 25 8.88 -7.04 -1.16
CA MET A 25 9.43 -6.55 -2.42
C MET A 25 10.38 -7.58 -3.04
N LEU A 26 11.33 -8.10 -2.27
CA LEU A 26 12.29 -9.11 -2.75
C LEU A 26 11.57 -10.39 -3.16
N SER A 27 10.61 -10.85 -2.39
CA SER A 27 9.79 -12.03 -2.72
C SER A 27 9.02 -11.82 -4.02
N ASN A 28 8.35 -10.68 -4.19
CA ASN A 28 7.62 -10.34 -5.41
C ASN A 28 8.55 -10.18 -6.62
N LEU A 29 9.73 -9.59 -6.42
CA LEU A 29 10.77 -9.48 -7.44
C LEU A 29 11.20 -10.88 -7.91
N ILE A 30 11.52 -11.79 -6.99
CA ILE A 30 11.97 -13.14 -7.30
C ILE A 30 10.83 -13.94 -7.96
N GLN A 31 9.63 -13.91 -7.41
CA GLN A 31 8.46 -14.60 -7.97
C GLN A 31 8.11 -14.08 -9.36
N GLY A 32 8.07 -12.76 -9.54
CA GLY A 32 7.84 -12.11 -10.84
C GLY A 32 8.91 -12.49 -11.84
N ALA A 33 10.18 -12.45 -11.41
CA ALA A 33 11.32 -12.86 -12.22
C ALA A 33 11.21 -14.32 -12.67
N VAL A 34 10.90 -15.24 -11.75
CA VAL A 34 10.73 -16.67 -12.06
C VAL A 34 9.57 -16.88 -13.03
N LEU A 35 8.42 -16.22 -12.81
CA LEU A 35 7.27 -16.32 -13.68
C LEU A 35 7.58 -15.84 -15.10
N VAL A 36 8.23 -14.68 -15.23
CA VAL A 36 8.64 -14.11 -16.53
C VAL A 36 9.68 -15.02 -17.19
N ALA A 37 10.69 -15.49 -16.46
CA ALA A 37 11.70 -16.42 -16.98
C ALA A 37 11.06 -17.71 -17.51
N LEU A 38 10.06 -18.25 -16.79
CA LEU A 38 9.32 -19.44 -17.19
C LEU A 38 8.53 -19.18 -18.48
N MET A 39 7.78 -18.08 -18.54
CA MET A 39 7.01 -17.68 -19.73
C MET A 39 7.92 -17.44 -20.93
N LEU A 40 8.99 -16.67 -20.76
CA LEU A 40 9.97 -16.44 -21.84
C LEU A 40 10.65 -17.72 -22.28
N THR A 41 10.92 -18.65 -21.36
CA THR A 41 11.54 -19.95 -21.70
C THR A 41 10.59 -20.84 -22.52
N ILE A 42 9.28 -20.73 -22.31
CA ILE A 42 8.28 -21.47 -23.08
C ILE A 42 8.22 -20.94 -24.53
N PHE A 43 8.13 -19.64 -24.70
CA PHE A 43 7.96 -19.00 -26.02
C PHE A 43 9.29 -18.73 -26.74
N LEU A 44 10.30 -18.24 -25.99
CA LEU A 44 11.62 -17.90 -26.50
C LEU A 44 12.68 -18.94 -26.03
N ARG A 45 13.88 -18.52 -25.81
CA ARG A 45 14.95 -19.38 -25.33
C ARG A 45 15.37 -19.01 -23.90
N PHE A 46 15.70 -20.01 -23.11
CA PHE A 46 16.21 -19.81 -21.74
C PHE A 46 17.36 -18.78 -21.67
N ARG A 47 18.27 -18.81 -22.64
CA ARG A 47 19.38 -17.83 -22.69
C ARG A 47 18.89 -16.39 -22.85
N LEU A 48 17.87 -16.16 -23.67
CA LEU A 48 17.28 -14.84 -23.85
C LEU A 48 16.54 -14.42 -22.57
N ALA A 49 15.74 -15.31 -22.01
CA ALA A 49 15.07 -15.09 -20.73
C ALA A 49 16.06 -14.69 -19.64
N PHE A 50 17.19 -15.37 -19.55
CA PHE A 50 18.24 -15.07 -18.57
C PHE A 50 18.78 -13.64 -18.71
N TRP A 51 19.08 -13.18 -19.94
CA TRP A 51 19.59 -11.83 -20.15
C TRP A 51 18.56 -10.74 -19.87
N VAL A 52 17.31 -10.95 -20.28
CA VAL A 52 16.20 -10.05 -19.96
C VAL A 52 16.02 -9.94 -18.42
N MET A 53 16.10 -11.08 -17.72
CA MET A 53 15.98 -11.11 -16.26
C MET A 53 17.14 -10.41 -15.56
N LEU A 54 18.36 -10.49 -16.12
CA LEU A 54 19.53 -9.81 -15.58
C LEU A 54 19.43 -8.29 -15.70
N GLY A 55 18.66 -7.80 -16.66
CA GLY A 55 18.37 -6.37 -16.83
C GLY A 55 17.60 -5.74 -15.69
N LEU A 56 16.70 -6.49 -15.02
CA LEU A 56 15.88 -5.97 -13.92
C LEU A 56 16.71 -5.43 -12.74
N PRO A 57 17.66 -6.19 -12.17
CA PRO A 57 18.55 -5.67 -11.14
C PRO A 57 19.31 -4.41 -11.58
N VAL A 58 19.71 -4.33 -12.86
CA VAL A 58 20.43 -3.15 -13.38
C VAL A 58 19.53 -1.92 -13.34
N CYS A 59 18.27 -2.03 -13.76
CA CYS A 59 17.31 -0.93 -13.71
C CYS A 59 17.06 -0.47 -12.27
N PHE A 60 16.86 -1.40 -11.35
CA PHE A 60 16.56 -1.08 -9.95
C PHE A 60 17.77 -0.50 -9.22
N LEU A 61 18.96 -1.09 -9.37
CA LEU A 61 20.17 -0.57 -8.77
C LEU A 61 20.52 0.82 -9.33
N GLY A 62 20.30 1.03 -10.64
CA GLY A 62 20.47 2.34 -11.26
C GLY A 62 19.51 3.38 -10.65
N ALA A 63 18.24 3.03 -10.45
CA ALA A 63 17.27 3.91 -9.80
C ALA A 63 17.68 4.20 -8.34
N ILE A 64 18.05 3.18 -7.56
CA ILE A 64 18.51 3.33 -6.16
C ILE A 64 19.74 4.24 -6.08
N MET A 65 20.67 4.11 -7.01
CA MET A 65 21.87 4.97 -7.07
C MET A 65 21.51 6.45 -7.27
N MET A 66 20.45 6.74 -8.02
CA MET A 66 20.02 8.11 -8.31
C MET A 66 19.04 8.69 -7.28
N MET A 67 18.34 7.87 -6.49
CA MET A 67 17.37 8.33 -5.49
C MET A 67 17.91 9.43 -4.57
N PRO A 68 19.13 9.35 -4.01
CA PRO A 68 19.67 10.40 -3.13
C PRO A 68 19.79 11.76 -3.82
N VAL A 69 20.06 11.80 -5.13
CA VAL A 69 20.18 13.04 -5.91
C VAL A 69 18.83 13.78 -5.96
N PHE A 70 17.72 13.03 -5.93
CA PHE A 70 16.36 13.56 -5.93
C PHE A 70 15.77 13.68 -4.51
N GLY A 71 16.56 13.47 -3.46
CA GLY A 71 16.11 13.54 -2.08
C GLY A 71 15.15 12.42 -1.67
N VAL A 72 15.10 11.32 -2.43
CA VAL A 72 14.26 10.16 -2.14
C VAL A 72 15.06 9.12 -1.35
N THR A 73 14.46 8.62 -0.27
CA THR A 73 15.03 7.56 0.58
C THR A 73 14.33 6.22 0.33
N ILE A 74 14.98 5.13 0.76
CA ILE A 74 14.32 3.82 0.81
C ILE A 74 13.33 3.84 1.98
N ASN A 75 12.05 3.77 1.65
CA ASN A 75 10.92 3.78 2.58
C ASN A 75 9.76 2.94 2.01
N ILE A 76 8.68 2.79 2.74
CA ILE A 76 7.52 1.97 2.34
C ILE A 76 6.98 2.39 0.97
N LEU A 77 6.91 3.70 0.69
CA LEU A 77 6.38 4.23 -0.58
C LEU A 77 7.31 3.96 -1.76
N SER A 78 8.62 4.15 -1.57
CA SER A 78 9.60 3.85 -2.61
C SER A 78 9.65 2.35 -2.93
N LEU A 79 9.53 1.48 -1.91
CA LEU A 79 9.44 0.03 -2.10
C LEU A 79 8.17 -0.37 -2.85
N PHE A 80 7.03 0.24 -2.51
CA PHE A 80 5.78 0.05 -3.26
C PHE A 80 5.92 0.46 -4.73
N ALA A 81 6.58 1.59 -5.00
CA ALA A 81 6.86 2.05 -6.36
C ALA A 81 7.73 1.05 -7.15
N PHE A 82 8.73 0.42 -6.53
CA PHE A 82 9.52 -0.64 -7.14
C PHE A 82 8.68 -1.87 -7.50
N ILE A 83 7.78 -2.30 -6.63
CA ILE A 83 6.85 -3.41 -6.91
C ILE A 83 5.95 -3.06 -8.11
N MET A 84 5.39 -1.85 -8.11
CA MET A 84 4.49 -1.38 -9.17
C MET A 84 5.19 -1.30 -10.53
N VAL A 85 6.42 -0.78 -10.57
CA VAL A 85 7.15 -0.58 -11.83
C VAL A 85 7.76 -1.87 -12.40
N LEU A 86 7.90 -2.92 -11.57
CA LEU A 86 8.49 -4.20 -11.97
C LEU A 86 7.89 -4.75 -13.27
N GLY A 87 6.56 -4.81 -13.37
CA GLY A 87 5.88 -5.30 -14.57
C GLY A 87 6.13 -4.43 -15.80
N ILE A 88 6.20 -3.11 -15.62
CA ILE A 88 6.38 -2.14 -16.72
C ILE A 88 7.79 -2.24 -17.31
N VAL A 89 8.81 -2.34 -16.45
CA VAL A 89 10.22 -2.42 -16.85
C VAL A 89 10.53 -3.69 -17.64
N VAL A 90 9.90 -4.81 -17.24
CA VAL A 90 10.11 -6.09 -17.94
C VAL A 90 9.60 -6.09 -19.36
N ASP A 91 8.47 -5.43 -19.61
CA ASP A 91 7.79 -5.45 -20.92
C ASP A 91 8.67 -4.86 -22.04
N ASP A 92 9.41 -3.79 -21.78
CA ASP A 92 10.29 -3.17 -22.77
C ASP A 92 11.43 -4.11 -23.19
N ALA A 93 12.06 -4.76 -22.23
CA ALA A 93 13.13 -5.71 -22.46
C ALA A 93 12.63 -6.95 -23.23
N ILE A 94 11.41 -7.42 -22.94
CA ILE A 94 10.76 -8.53 -23.65
C ILE A 94 10.56 -8.18 -25.12
N VAL A 95 9.97 -7.03 -25.42
CA VAL A 95 9.65 -6.62 -26.81
C VAL A 95 10.92 -6.49 -27.66
N ILE A 96 11.97 -5.85 -27.12
CA ILE A 96 13.24 -5.71 -27.81
C ILE A 96 13.96 -7.06 -27.96
N GLY A 97 13.97 -7.86 -26.90
CA GLY A 97 14.54 -9.19 -26.90
C GLY A 97 13.89 -10.14 -27.89
N GLU A 98 12.54 -10.14 -27.96
CA GLU A 98 11.76 -10.93 -28.92
C GLU A 98 12.03 -10.53 -30.36
N SER A 99 12.02 -9.22 -30.66
CA SER A 99 12.28 -8.71 -32.00
C SER A 99 13.72 -9.01 -32.45
N ALA A 100 14.70 -8.84 -31.58
CA ALA A 100 16.08 -9.22 -31.85
C ALA A 100 16.22 -10.72 -32.09
N TYR A 101 15.55 -11.54 -31.30
CA TYR A 101 15.56 -12.99 -31.45
C TYR A 101 14.93 -13.46 -32.75
N SER A 102 13.77 -12.90 -33.13
CA SER A 102 13.10 -13.23 -34.39
C SER A 102 13.98 -12.91 -35.58
N GLU A 103 14.65 -11.75 -35.60
CA GLU A 103 15.57 -11.36 -36.69
C GLU A 103 16.80 -12.29 -36.74
N ILE A 104 17.29 -12.78 -35.63
CA ILE A 104 18.38 -13.77 -35.58
C ILE A 104 17.94 -15.10 -36.16
N GLU A 105 16.74 -15.57 -35.89
CA GLU A 105 16.19 -16.81 -36.50
C GLU A 105 16.05 -16.70 -38.01
N GLU A 106 15.67 -15.53 -38.51
CA GLU A 106 15.48 -15.29 -39.96
C GLU A 106 16.82 -15.12 -40.69
N SER A 107 17.76 -14.39 -40.10
CA SER A 107 19.01 -13.96 -40.81
C SER A 107 20.29 -14.68 -40.40
N GLY A 108 20.19 -15.69 -39.52
CA GLY A 108 21.32 -16.57 -39.19
C GLY A 108 22.24 -16.12 -38.07
N GLY A 109 21.91 -15.02 -37.38
CA GLY A 109 22.64 -14.56 -36.18
C GLY A 109 23.69 -13.49 -36.46
N GLY A 110 24.30 -13.01 -35.39
CA GLY A 110 25.34 -11.96 -35.42
C GLY A 110 24.85 -10.61 -34.92
N ALA A 111 25.79 -9.71 -34.64
CA ALA A 111 25.50 -8.39 -34.09
C ALA A 111 24.57 -7.56 -34.97
N GLU A 112 24.72 -7.67 -36.31
CA GLU A 112 23.93 -6.90 -37.26
C GLU A 112 22.44 -7.30 -37.24
N SER A 113 22.14 -8.60 -37.08
CA SER A 113 20.77 -9.10 -36.96
C SER A 113 20.13 -8.59 -35.63
N VAL A 114 20.87 -8.60 -34.53
CA VAL A 114 20.40 -8.05 -33.26
C VAL A 114 20.08 -6.57 -33.37
N ILE A 115 20.98 -5.79 -34.02
CA ILE A 115 20.79 -4.35 -34.23
C ILE A 115 19.53 -4.08 -35.12
N ARG A 116 19.32 -4.85 -36.17
CA ARG A 116 18.14 -4.70 -37.01
C ARG A 116 16.85 -5.01 -36.26
N GLY A 117 16.83 -6.13 -35.53
CA GLY A 117 15.68 -6.51 -34.72
C GLY A 117 15.37 -5.49 -33.63
N ALA A 118 16.38 -5.04 -32.86
CA ALA A 118 16.20 -4.01 -31.83
C ALA A 118 15.71 -2.68 -32.44
N LYS A 119 16.27 -2.21 -33.54
CA LYS A 119 15.85 -0.97 -34.22
C LYS A 119 14.41 -1.02 -34.72
N ARG A 120 13.90 -2.19 -35.12
CA ARG A 120 12.54 -2.36 -35.65
C ARG A 120 11.48 -1.95 -34.62
N VAL A 121 11.71 -2.23 -33.34
CA VAL A 121 10.76 -1.95 -32.25
C VAL A 121 11.23 -0.84 -31.32
N ALA A 122 12.45 -0.32 -31.48
CA ALA A 122 13.01 0.70 -30.60
C ALA A 122 12.16 1.96 -30.53
N THR A 123 11.61 2.43 -31.67
CA THR A 123 10.80 3.65 -31.71
C THR A 123 9.47 3.49 -30.95
N PRO A 124 8.60 2.49 -31.27
CA PRO A 124 7.36 2.32 -30.51
C PRO A 124 7.62 2.02 -29.02
N ALA A 125 8.62 1.22 -28.66
CA ALA A 125 8.97 0.96 -27.26
C ALA A 125 9.37 2.25 -26.53
N THR A 126 10.21 3.11 -27.18
CA THR A 126 10.57 4.42 -26.59
C THR A 126 9.36 5.28 -26.30
N PHE A 127 8.46 5.41 -27.28
CA PHE A 127 7.26 6.22 -27.09
C PHE A 127 6.36 5.65 -26.01
N GLY A 128 6.28 4.33 -25.86
CA GLY A 128 5.56 3.68 -24.76
C GLY A 128 6.10 4.12 -23.40
N VAL A 129 7.42 4.01 -23.21
CA VAL A 129 8.06 4.44 -21.95
C VAL A 129 7.92 5.94 -21.71
N LEU A 130 8.15 6.77 -22.74
CA LEU A 130 7.99 8.22 -22.61
C LEU A 130 6.55 8.62 -22.28
N THR A 131 5.56 7.92 -22.81
CA THR A 131 4.15 8.13 -22.48
C THR A 131 3.90 7.78 -21.01
N THR A 132 4.45 6.69 -20.53
CA THR A 132 4.36 6.31 -19.09
C THR A 132 5.04 7.36 -18.21
N ILE A 133 6.24 7.83 -18.57
CA ILE A 133 6.91 8.92 -17.87
C ILE A 133 6.04 10.19 -17.85
N ALA A 134 5.43 10.54 -18.97
CA ALA A 134 4.56 11.72 -19.07
C ALA A 134 3.32 11.62 -18.18
N VAL A 135 2.78 10.41 -17.96
CA VAL A 135 1.66 10.17 -17.03
C VAL A 135 2.08 10.38 -15.58
N PHE A 136 3.30 9.94 -15.20
CA PHE A 136 3.81 10.12 -13.84
C PHE A 136 4.41 11.51 -13.58
N ALA A 137 4.86 12.23 -14.60
CA ALA A 137 5.53 13.52 -14.47
C ALA A 137 4.72 14.59 -13.69
N PRO A 138 3.40 14.74 -13.85
CA PRO A 138 2.61 15.68 -13.07
C PRO A 138 2.70 15.47 -11.55
N ALA A 139 2.85 14.22 -11.12
CA ALA A 139 2.96 13.87 -9.71
C ALA A 139 4.25 14.39 -9.06
N LEU A 140 5.31 14.68 -9.85
CA LEU A 140 6.54 15.33 -9.35
C LEU A 140 6.31 16.78 -8.89
N PHE A 141 5.24 17.41 -9.35
CA PHE A 141 4.89 18.80 -9.03
C PHE A 141 3.73 18.90 -8.03
N SER A 142 3.29 17.76 -7.48
CA SER A 142 2.22 17.75 -6.49
C SER A 142 2.69 18.37 -5.18
N THR A 143 1.85 19.22 -4.59
CA THR A 143 2.15 19.98 -3.36
C THR A 143 1.28 19.50 -2.20
N GLY A 144 1.69 19.81 -0.97
CA GLY A 144 0.98 19.42 0.25
C GLY A 144 1.44 18.07 0.82
N PRO A 145 0.89 17.65 1.96
CA PRO A 145 1.31 16.41 2.62
C PRO A 145 1.13 15.16 1.74
N GLU A 146 0.00 15.08 1.04
CA GLU A 146 -0.27 13.99 0.08
C GLU A 146 0.63 14.07 -1.17
N GLY A 147 1.06 15.29 -1.54
CA GLY A 147 1.96 15.50 -2.67
C GLY A 147 3.30 14.80 -2.51
N GLN A 148 3.83 14.71 -1.30
CA GLN A 148 5.07 13.99 -1.04
C GLN A 148 4.96 12.49 -1.33
N PHE A 149 3.81 11.87 -1.07
CA PHE A 149 3.57 10.46 -1.40
C PHE A 149 3.65 10.24 -2.91
N PHE A 150 2.95 11.07 -3.68
CA PHE A 150 2.96 10.98 -5.15
C PHE A 150 4.32 11.30 -5.74
N TYR A 151 5.06 12.28 -5.17
CA TYR A 151 6.42 12.61 -5.59
C TYR A 151 7.36 11.42 -5.49
N VAL A 152 7.40 10.73 -4.33
CA VAL A 152 8.28 9.59 -4.11
C VAL A 152 7.99 8.47 -5.11
N ILE A 153 6.71 8.12 -5.30
CA ILE A 153 6.29 7.08 -6.23
C ILE A 153 6.68 7.45 -7.66
N ALA A 154 6.34 8.66 -8.11
CA ALA A 154 6.65 9.12 -9.46
C ALA A 154 8.15 9.17 -9.73
N CYS A 155 8.94 9.67 -8.78
CA CYS A 155 10.38 9.74 -8.90
C CYS A 155 11.01 8.37 -9.10
N VAL A 156 10.67 7.39 -8.27
CA VAL A 156 11.19 6.02 -8.37
C VAL A 156 10.80 5.38 -9.69
N VAL A 157 9.51 5.49 -10.09
CA VAL A 157 9.02 4.94 -11.36
C VAL A 157 9.76 5.54 -12.54
N ILE A 158 9.88 6.87 -12.60
CA ILE A 158 10.57 7.56 -13.70
C ILE A 158 12.05 7.16 -13.76
N LEU A 159 12.73 7.08 -12.63
CA LEU A 159 14.12 6.63 -12.57
C LEU A 159 14.27 5.20 -13.10
N CYS A 160 13.44 4.26 -12.66
CA CYS A 160 13.45 2.89 -13.16
C CYS A 160 13.20 2.84 -14.67
N LEU A 161 12.25 3.63 -15.20
CA LEU A 161 11.93 3.67 -16.63
C LEU A 161 13.08 4.27 -17.46
N VAL A 162 13.79 5.28 -16.96
CA VAL A 162 14.98 5.82 -17.63
C VAL A 162 16.06 4.76 -17.72
N PHE A 163 16.35 4.04 -16.64
CA PHE A 163 17.33 2.95 -16.66
C PHE A 163 16.85 1.77 -17.50
N SER A 164 15.54 1.48 -17.55
CA SER A 164 14.98 0.47 -18.46
C SER A 164 15.22 0.81 -19.93
N LEU A 165 15.11 2.07 -20.32
CA LEU A 165 15.45 2.50 -21.66
C LEU A 165 16.94 2.28 -22.00
N VAL A 166 17.83 2.54 -21.05
CA VAL A 166 19.27 2.30 -21.22
C VAL A 166 19.53 0.80 -21.32
N GLU A 167 18.93 0.02 -20.43
CA GLU A 167 19.09 -1.43 -20.39
C GLU A 167 18.61 -2.07 -21.70
N SER A 168 17.35 -1.84 -22.05
CA SER A 168 16.70 -2.51 -23.17
C SER A 168 17.28 -2.13 -24.54
N LYS A 169 17.82 -0.92 -24.69
CA LYS A 169 18.37 -0.43 -25.98
C LYS A 169 19.86 -0.58 -26.13
N LEU A 170 20.61 -0.56 -25.05
CA LEU A 170 22.06 -0.60 -25.11
C LEU A 170 22.61 -1.89 -24.51
N ILE A 171 22.23 -2.22 -23.28
CA ILE A 171 22.83 -3.33 -22.54
C ILE A 171 22.33 -4.67 -23.09
N LEU A 172 21.01 -4.85 -23.19
CA LEU A 172 20.41 -6.10 -23.67
C LEU A 172 20.87 -6.46 -25.09
N PRO A 173 20.80 -5.57 -26.09
CA PRO A 173 21.30 -5.89 -27.45
C PRO A 173 22.80 -6.21 -27.49
N ALA A 174 23.62 -5.52 -26.68
CA ALA A 174 25.06 -5.83 -26.58
C ALA A 174 25.32 -7.25 -26.08
N HIS A 175 24.58 -7.70 -25.08
CA HIS A 175 24.67 -9.08 -24.59
C HIS A 175 24.16 -10.10 -25.61
N LEU A 176 23.05 -9.81 -26.28
CA LEU A 176 22.49 -10.68 -27.32
C LEU A 176 23.41 -10.83 -28.54
N ALA A 177 24.14 -9.78 -28.91
CA ALA A 177 25.07 -9.80 -30.03
C ALA A 177 26.23 -10.80 -29.87
N HIS A 178 26.61 -11.08 -28.61
CA HIS A 178 27.68 -12.04 -28.30
C HIS A 178 27.18 -13.48 -28.08
N MET A 179 25.87 -13.70 -28.15
CA MET A 179 25.29 -15.03 -27.95
C MET A 179 25.42 -15.91 -29.20
N LYS A 180 25.85 -17.16 -29.00
CA LYS A 180 25.81 -18.19 -30.03
C LYS A 180 24.40 -18.80 -30.09
N PHE A 181 23.74 -18.64 -31.19
CA PHE A 181 22.41 -19.21 -31.44
C PHE A 181 22.55 -20.56 -32.16
N THR A 182 22.00 -21.60 -31.54
CA THR A 182 21.89 -22.92 -32.17
C THR A 182 20.46 -23.13 -32.65
N PRO A 183 20.21 -23.64 -33.87
CA PRO A 183 18.84 -23.90 -34.35
C PRO A 183 18.03 -24.77 -33.39
N VAL A 184 16.73 -24.52 -33.29
CA VAL A 184 15.84 -25.34 -32.42
C VAL A 184 15.61 -26.67 -33.13
N LYS A 185 15.80 -27.79 -32.42
CA LYS A 185 15.44 -29.12 -32.92
C LYS A 185 13.89 -29.19 -33.01
N GLU A 186 13.38 -29.51 -34.20
CA GLU A 186 11.92 -29.61 -34.47
C GLU A 186 11.19 -30.61 -33.57
N SER A 187 11.86 -31.62 -33.04
CA SER A 187 11.28 -32.63 -32.14
C SER A 187 11.10 -32.11 -30.69
N SER A 188 11.50 -30.89 -30.37
CA SER A 188 11.39 -30.34 -29.01
C SER A 188 9.94 -30.16 -28.59
N TRP A 189 9.64 -30.37 -27.30
CA TRP A 189 8.34 -30.04 -26.68
C TRP A 189 7.91 -28.59 -26.97
N ARG A 190 8.87 -27.66 -26.95
CA ARG A 190 8.66 -26.24 -27.32
C ARG A 190 8.17 -26.07 -28.77
N ALA A 191 8.79 -26.74 -29.72
CA ALA A 191 8.36 -26.66 -31.12
C ALA A 191 6.92 -27.15 -31.26
N ARG A 192 6.53 -28.22 -30.55
CA ARG A 192 5.15 -28.71 -30.51
C ARG A 192 4.17 -27.75 -29.85
N PHE A 193 4.57 -27.12 -28.75
CA PHE A 193 3.76 -26.09 -28.07
C PHE A 193 3.56 -24.87 -28.96
N ASN A 194 4.64 -24.31 -29.53
CA ASN A 194 4.56 -23.17 -30.42
C ASN A 194 3.71 -23.47 -31.67
N LYS A 195 3.84 -24.63 -32.28
CA LYS A 195 3.01 -25.07 -33.40
C LYS A 195 1.51 -25.08 -33.05
N ARG A 196 1.15 -25.58 -31.86
CA ARG A 196 -0.25 -25.56 -31.37
C ARG A 196 -0.72 -24.13 -31.08
N PHE A 197 0.11 -23.34 -30.41
CA PHE A 197 -0.21 -21.95 -30.07
C PHE A 197 -0.41 -21.08 -31.33
N PHE A 198 0.53 -21.10 -32.27
CA PHE A 198 0.39 -20.39 -33.53
C PHE A 198 -0.74 -20.95 -34.39
N GLY A 199 -1.03 -22.22 -34.32
CA GLY A 199 -2.21 -22.82 -34.94
C GLY A 199 -3.52 -22.26 -34.37
N PHE A 200 -3.59 -22.05 -33.06
CA PHE A 200 -4.72 -21.39 -32.40
C PHE A 200 -4.81 -19.92 -32.80
N VAL A 201 -3.69 -19.18 -32.74
CA VAL A 201 -3.64 -17.75 -33.10
C VAL A 201 -4.05 -17.53 -34.57
N ASN A 202 -3.45 -18.26 -35.49
CA ASN A 202 -3.75 -18.12 -36.93
C ASN A 202 -5.10 -18.72 -37.35
N GLY A 203 -5.66 -19.60 -36.51
CA GLY A 203 -6.96 -20.23 -36.74
C GLY A 203 -8.12 -19.55 -36.02
N LYS A 204 -8.36 -19.93 -34.78
CA LYS A 204 -9.53 -19.50 -34.01
C LYS A 204 -9.47 -18.02 -33.65
N TYR A 205 -8.32 -17.56 -33.12
CA TYR A 205 -8.16 -16.17 -32.69
C TYR A 205 -8.25 -15.19 -33.86
N LYS A 206 -7.55 -15.47 -34.96
CA LYS A 206 -7.64 -14.62 -36.17
C LYS A 206 -9.08 -14.47 -36.66
N ARG A 207 -9.84 -15.59 -36.73
CA ARG A 207 -11.27 -15.54 -37.10
C ARG A 207 -12.14 -14.75 -36.12
N PHE A 208 -11.85 -14.85 -34.84
CA PHE A 208 -12.53 -14.06 -33.83
C PHE A 208 -12.29 -12.57 -34.04
N VAL A 209 -11.01 -12.15 -34.19
CA VAL A 209 -10.65 -10.75 -34.45
C VAL A 209 -11.27 -10.24 -35.73
N GLN A 210 -11.26 -11.03 -36.78
CA GLN A 210 -11.91 -10.66 -38.07
C GLN A 210 -13.41 -10.41 -37.86
N ARG A 211 -14.13 -11.28 -37.14
CA ARG A 211 -15.54 -11.06 -36.84
C ARG A 211 -15.77 -9.80 -35.97
N CYS A 212 -14.91 -9.56 -34.99
CA CYS A 212 -14.98 -8.33 -34.19
C CYS A 212 -14.79 -7.07 -35.06
N THR A 213 -13.90 -7.13 -36.07
CA THR A 213 -13.67 -6.03 -36.99
C THR A 213 -14.83 -5.84 -37.98
N GLU A 214 -15.40 -6.92 -38.48
CA GLU A 214 -16.60 -6.89 -39.35
C GLU A 214 -17.80 -6.31 -38.56
N TRP A 215 -18.00 -6.72 -37.33
CA TRP A 215 -19.08 -6.32 -36.44
C TRP A 215 -18.67 -5.19 -35.48
N ARG A 216 -17.79 -4.29 -35.97
CA ARG A 216 -17.18 -3.22 -35.14
C ARG A 216 -18.18 -2.40 -34.32
N TRP A 217 -19.34 -2.08 -34.91
CA TRP A 217 -20.38 -1.31 -34.22
C TRP A 217 -21.04 -2.11 -33.08
N LEU A 218 -21.28 -3.40 -33.31
CA LEU A 218 -21.80 -4.28 -32.23
C LEU A 218 -20.79 -4.37 -31.08
N VAL A 219 -19.51 -4.59 -31.39
CA VAL A 219 -18.44 -4.64 -30.38
C VAL A 219 -18.36 -3.31 -29.63
N PHE A 220 -18.42 -2.19 -30.34
CA PHE A 220 -18.46 -0.86 -29.71
C PHE A 220 -19.67 -0.70 -28.77
N CYS A 221 -20.88 -1.09 -29.20
CA CYS A 221 -22.05 -1.05 -28.35
C CYS A 221 -21.93 -1.94 -27.11
N ILE A 222 -21.31 -3.13 -27.24
CA ILE A 222 -21.03 -4.00 -26.08
C ILE A 222 -20.13 -3.31 -25.07
N PHE A 223 -19.02 -2.67 -25.52
CA PHE A 223 -18.13 -1.94 -24.63
C PHE A 223 -18.82 -0.76 -23.93
N ILE A 224 -19.66 -0.01 -24.64
CA ILE A 224 -20.47 1.06 -24.05
C ILE A 224 -21.47 0.48 -23.02
N ALA A 225 -22.13 -0.62 -23.33
CA ALA A 225 -23.04 -1.27 -22.38
C ALA A 225 -22.32 -1.73 -21.12
N VAL A 226 -21.15 -2.35 -21.26
CA VAL A 226 -20.30 -2.75 -20.10
C VAL A 226 -19.89 -1.52 -19.29
N LEU A 227 -19.48 -0.44 -19.93
CA LEU A 227 -19.14 0.82 -19.26
C LEU A 227 -20.34 1.39 -18.48
N MET A 228 -21.51 1.43 -19.11
CA MET A 228 -22.74 1.92 -18.46
C MET A 228 -23.16 1.04 -17.28
N ILE A 229 -23.06 -0.28 -17.40
CA ILE A 229 -23.35 -1.22 -16.32
C ILE A 229 -22.35 -0.99 -15.16
N SER A 230 -21.06 -0.89 -15.47
CA SER A 230 -20.01 -0.64 -14.45
C SER A 230 -20.24 0.67 -13.74
N TRP A 231 -20.57 1.74 -14.46
CA TRP A 231 -20.94 3.03 -13.87
C TRP A 231 -22.20 2.94 -13.02
N GLY A 232 -23.22 2.20 -13.50
CA GLY A 232 -24.44 1.96 -12.76
C GLY A 232 -24.23 1.22 -11.43
N LEU A 233 -23.31 0.24 -11.41
CA LEU A 233 -22.95 -0.49 -10.19
C LEU A 233 -22.29 0.43 -9.15
N VAL A 234 -21.41 1.34 -9.58
CA VAL A 234 -20.78 2.35 -8.72
C VAL A 234 -21.83 3.35 -8.22
N SER A 235 -22.67 3.89 -9.12
CA SER A 235 -23.69 4.88 -8.77
C SER A 235 -24.79 4.30 -7.86
N ALA A 236 -25.09 3.01 -7.97
CA ALA A 236 -26.02 2.30 -7.12
C ALA A 236 -25.42 1.84 -5.77
N ASN A 237 -24.20 2.24 -5.46
CA ASN A 237 -23.46 1.87 -4.24
C ASN A 237 -23.24 0.35 -4.05
N TYR A 238 -23.37 -0.46 -5.12
CA TYR A 238 -22.92 -1.86 -5.07
C TYR A 238 -21.40 -1.97 -4.92
N VAL A 239 -20.68 -1.09 -5.59
CA VAL A 239 -19.23 -0.90 -5.38
C VAL A 239 -19.04 0.35 -4.55
N ARG A 240 -18.73 0.17 -3.27
CA ARG A 240 -18.50 1.28 -2.34
C ARG A 240 -17.12 1.89 -2.62
N MET A 241 -17.09 3.19 -2.79
CA MET A 241 -15.82 3.94 -2.89
C MET A 241 -15.38 4.30 -1.47
N ILE A 242 -14.35 3.64 -0.98
CA ILE A 242 -13.73 3.93 0.31
C ILE A 242 -12.38 4.59 0.03
N PRO A 243 -12.21 5.89 0.37
CA PRO A 243 -10.97 6.62 0.04
C PRO A 243 -9.74 6.02 0.72
N SER A 244 -9.89 5.57 1.97
CA SER A 244 -8.82 4.94 2.73
C SER A 244 -9.33 3.65 3.36
N PRO A 245 -8.86 2.48 2.92
CA PRO A 245 -9.21 1.22 3.56
C PRO A 245 -8.66 1.20 4.99
N LYS A 246 -9.43 0.64 5.91
CA LYS A 246 -8.96 0.40 7.27
C LYS A 246 -7.89 -0.69 7.25
N VAL A 247 -6.76 -0.39 7.86
CA VAL A 247 -5.64 -1.33 7.97
C VAL A 247 -5.37 -1.56 9.46
N PRO A 248 -5.46 -2.82 9.94
CA PRO A 248 -5.27 -3.11 11.36
C PRO A 248 -3.89 -2.62 11.83
N HIS A 249 -3.87 -2.00 13.01
CA HIS A 249 -2.65 -1.45 13.60
C HIS A 249 -1.91 -2.55 14.39
N ASP A 250 -0.59 -2.70 14.16
CA ASP A 250 0.23 -3.65 14.94
C ASP A 250 0.51 -3.17 16.36
N PHE A 251 0.26 -1.90 16.63
CA PHE A 251 0.37 -1.25 17.92
C PHE A 251 -0.94 -0.54 18.29
N PRO A 252 -2.07 -1.25 18.40
CA PRO A 252 -3.31 -0.62 18.79
C PRO A 252 -3.18 0.02 20.17
N GLY A 253 -4.02 0.98 20.46
CA GLY A 253 -3.94 1.68 21.72
C GLY A 253 -5.22 2.40 22.09
N ILE A 254 -5.24 2.91 23.32
CA ILE A 254 -6.34 3.69 23.87
C ILE A 254 -5.77 5.04 24.27
N SER A 255 -6.29 6.11 23.70
CA SER A 255 -5.97 7.49 24.06
C SER A 255 -7.19 8.11 24.69
N PHE A 256 -7.02 8.87 25.76
CA PHE A 256 -8.11 9.55 26.42
C PHE A 256 -7.70 10.93 26.91
N GLU A 257 -8.69 11.80 27.04
CA GLU A 257 -8.57 13.13 27.60
C GLU A 257 -9.54 13.28 28.78
N MET A 258 -9.05 13.82 29.89
CA MET A 258 -9.83 14.15 31.06
C MET A 258 -10.23 15.63 31.04
N ASN A 259 -11.29 16.00 31.76
CA ASN A 259 -11.67 17.40 31.93
C ASN A 259 -10.55 18.19 32.65
N GLU A 260 -10.36 19.46 32.31
CA GLU A 260 -9.29 20.31 32.87
C GLU A 260 -9.34 20.46 34.41
N ASN A 261 -10.49 20.26 35.03
CA ASN A 261 -10.74 20.44 36.45
C ASN A 261 -10.52 19.17 37.31
N VAL A 262 -9.93 18.12 36.72
CA VAL A 262 -9.64 16.88 37.47
C VAL A 262 -8.32 16.99 38.21
N ALA A 263 -8.19 16.26 39.36
CA ALA A 263 -6.93 16.15 40.07
C ALA A 263 -5.91 15.34 39.25
N ASP A 264 -4.62 15.64 39.40
CA ASP A 264 -3.55 14.91 38.68
C ASP A 264 -3.59 13.39 38.96
N GLU A 265 -4.07 12.97 40.13
CA GLU A 265 -4.27 11.57 40.48
C GLU A 265 -5.39 10.89 39.66
N ALA A 266 -6.34 11.64 39.14
CA ALA A 266 -7.45 11.08 38.36
C ALA A 266 -6.95 10.49 37.02
N VAL A 267 -5.98 11.11 36.36
CA VAL A 267 -5.35 10.59 35.14
C VAL A 267 -4.63 9.27 35.44
N ILE A 268 -3.90 9.19 36.54
CA ILE A 268 -3.18 7.97 36.95
C ILE A 268 -4.19 6.84 37.24
N ASN A 269 -5.28 7.17 37.95
CA ASN A 269 -6.33 6.19 38.24
C ASN A 269 -7.05 5.72 36.97
N ALA A 270 -7.30 6.62 36.00
CA ALA A 270 -7.85 6.28 34.73
C ALA A 270 -6.92 5.35 33.94
N LEU A 271 -5.62 5.67 33.89
CA LEU A 271 -4.60 4.81 33.26
C LEU A 271 -4.60 3.42 33.91
N SER A 272 -4.57 3.33 35.22
CA SER A 272 -4.58 2.03 35.92
C SER A 272 -5.86 1.23 35.67
N SER A 273 -7.02 1.90 35.58
CA SER A 273 -8.29 1.23 35.31
C SER A 273 -8.34 0.68 33.87
N ILE A 274 -7.87 1.46 32.92
CA ILE A 274 -7.83 1.03 31.49
C ILE A 274 -6.76 -0.07 31.32
N GLU A 275 -5.60 0.06 31.95
CA GLU A 275 -4.56 -0.96 31.93
C GLU A 275 -5.08 -2.30 32.48
N SER A 276 -5.77 -2.27 33.62
CA SER A 276 -6.36 -3.48 34.20
C SER A 276 -7.38 -4.13 33.24
N MET A 277 -8.23 -3.33 32.58
CA MET A 277 -9.18 -3.82 31.60
C MET A 277 -8.47 -4.45 30.40
N VAL A 278 -7.43 -3.83 29.86
CA VAL A 278 -6.62 -4.38 28.75
C VAL A 278 -6.00 -5.72 29.14
N LEU A 279 -5.44 -5.82 30.33
CA LEU A 279 -4.85 -7.07 30.84
C LEU A 279 -5.91 -8.15 31.10
N ASP A 280 -7.10 -7.80 31.53
CA ASP A 280 -8.20 -8.76 31.76
C ASP A 280 -8.77 -9.27 30.43
N VAL A 281 -8.87 -8.43 29.40
CA VAL A 281 -9.20 -8.88 28.04
C VAL A 281 -8.15 -9.83 27.49
N ASP A 282 -6.86 -9.56 27.70
CA ASP A 282 -5.80 -10.48 27.27
C ASP A 282 -5.85 -11.82 28.00
N LYS A 283 -6.14 -11.84 29.32
CA LYS A 283 -6.37 -13.10 30.03
C LYS A 283 -7.52 -13.90 29.43
N GLN A 284 -8.64 -13.24 29.07
CA GLN A 284 -9.75 -13.92 28.40
C GLN A 284 -9.32 -14.53 27.05
N ILE A 285 -8.46 -13.81 26.29
CA ILE A 285 -7.91 -14.32 25.03
C ILE A 285 -7.02 -15.54 25.29
N VAL A 286 -6.16 -15.50 26.30
CA VAL A 286 -5.32 -16.64 26.70
C VAL A 286 -6.18 -17.84 27.12
N ASP A 287 -7.26 -17.62 27.86
CA ASP A 287 -8.18 -18.70 28.27
C ASP A 287 -8.94 -19.29 27.08
N GLU A 288 -9.28 -18.48 26.06
CA GLU A 288 -10.03 -18.88 24.86
C GLU A 288 -9.15 -19.57 23.81
N TYR A 289 -7.93 -19.04 23.58
CA TYR A 289 -7.06 -19.46 22.46
C TYR A 289 -5.73 -20.10 22.90
N GLY A 290 -5.36 -20.00 24.18
CA GLY A 290 -4.16 -20.64 24.74
C GLY A 290 -2.89 -19.79 24.68
N SER A 291 -2.90 -18.62 24.03
CA SER A 291 -1.77 -17.69 23.99
C SER A 291 -2.21 -16.24 23.96
N SER A 292 -1.36 -15.36 24.50
CA SER A 292 -1.55 -13.91 24.47
C SER A 292 -1.31 -13.37 23.05
N MET A 293 -2.08 -12.36 22.67
CA MET A 293 -1.84 -11.56 21.47
C MET A 293 -0.96 -10.35 21.74
N MET A 294 -0.76 -9.99 23.02
CA MET A 294 0.05 -8.86 23.41
C MET A 294 1.51 -9.28 23.62
N ARG A 295 2.44 -8.50 23.05
CA ARG A 295 3.89 -8.65 23.31
C ARG A 295 4.29 -7.90 24.58
N ASP A 296 3.69 -6.72 24.79
CA ASP A 296 3.95 -5.83 25.90
C ASP A 296 2.82 -4.81 26.07
N ILE A 297 2.84 -4.01 27.12
CA ILE A 297 1.94 -2.88 27.33
C ILE A 297 2.75 -1.65 27.68
N MET A 298 2.44 -0.53 27.07
CA MET A 298 3.08 0.76 27.33
C MET A 298 2.04 1.75 27.81
N VAL A 299 2.31 2.35 28.96
CA VAL A 299 1.44 3.32 29.60
C VAL A 299 2.13 4.69 29.57
N PHE A 300 1.50 5.68 28.97
CA PHE A 300 2.02 7.03 28.84
C PHE A 300 1.09 8.02 29.54
N ASN A 301 1.64 8.75 30.50
CA ASN A 301 1.00 9.96 31.00
C ASN A 301 1.50 11.16 30.18
N ARG A 302 0.62 11.81 29.42
CA ARG A 302 0.93 12.95 28.57
C ARG A 302 0.46 14.27 29.14
N GLY A 303 0.88 14.61 30.35
CA GLY A 303 0.52 15.86 30.99
C GLY A 303 -0.56 15.71 32.07
N ARG A 304 -1.37 16.77 32.27
CA ARG A 304 -2.34 16.83 33.39
C ARG A 304 -3.69 16.21 33.06
N THR A 305 -4.02 16.08 31.79
CA THR A 305 -5.37 15.69 31.34
C THR A 305 -5.35 14.51 30.36
N GLU A 306 -4.19 14.17 29.79
CA GLU A 306 -4.11 13.16 28.73
C GLU A 306 -3.38 11.90 29.20
N GLY A 307 -3.92 10.76 28.81
CA GLY A 307 -3.28 9.45 28.97
C GLY A 307 -3.37 8.61 27.69
N ARG A 308 -2.38 7.76 27.52
CA ARG A 308 -2.34 6.82 26.40
C ARG A 308 -1.81 5.47 26.84
N ILE A 309 -2.49 4.42 26.43
CA ILE A 309 -2.01 3.04 26.54
C ILE A 309 -1.80 2.54 25.12
N GLN A 310 -0.66 1.91 24.88
CA GLN A 310 -0.32 1.33 23.59
C GLN A 310 0.13 -0.11 23.78
N VAL A 311 -0.36 -1.00 22.96
CA VAL A 311 -0.19 -2.44 23.09
C VAL A 311 0.47 -2.99 21.82
N PRO A 312 1.79 -3.22 21.83
CA PRO A 312 2.45 -3.96 20.76
C PRO A 312 1.91 -5.39 20.69
N LEU A 313 1.42 -5.78 19.52
CA LEU A 313 0.94 -7.14 19.28
C LEU A 313 2.09 -8.08 18.88
N VAL A 314 1.85 -9.38 19.02
CA VAL A 314 2.69 -10.43 18.45
C VAL A 314 2.67 -10.36 16.92
N ASP A 315 3.57 -11.11 16.25
CA ASP A 315 3.66 -11.11 14.81
C ASP A 315 2.34 -11.61 14.19
N GLU A 316 2.00 -11.13 12.99
CA GLU A 316 0.70 -11.35 12.35
C GLU A 316 0.34 -12.85 12.23
N GLU A 317 1.34 -13.70 12.01
CA GLU A 317 1.19 -15.16 11.89
C GLU A 317 0.77 -15.83 13.22
N ASP A 318 1.07 -15.21 14.36
CA ASP A 318 0.78 -15.73 15.70
C ASP A 318 -0.52 -15.14 16.28
N ARG A 319 -1.22 -14.27 15.55
CA ARG A 319 -2.48 -13.64 15.99
C ARG A 319 -3.67 -14.54 15.73
N HIS A 320 -4.60 -14.56 16.68
CA HIS A 320 -5.86 -15.30 16.57
C HIS A 320 -6.91 -14.53 15.76
N PHE A 321 -6.82 -13.19 15.78
CA PHE A 321 -7.70 -12.25 15.06
C PHE A 321 -6.99 -10.90 14.89
N ASP A 322 -7.59 -9.99 14.15
CA ASP A 322 -7.01 -8.67 13.86
C ASP A 322 -7.16 -7.65 15.01
N ALA A 323 -6.51 -6.48 14.87
CA ALA A 323 -6.59 -5.41 15.85
C ALA A 323 -8.00 -4.81 15.98
N PHE A 324 -8.86 -4.91 14.96
CA PHE A 324 -10.22 -4.41 15.01
C PHE A 324 -11.10 -5.22 15.96
N GLU A 325 -10.96 -6.54 15.95
CA GLU A 325 -11.66 -7.42 16.89
C GLU A 325 -11.15 -7.21 18.33
N LEU A 326 -9.85 -6.99 18.53
CA LEU A 326 -9.29 -6.64 19.82
C LEU A 326 -9.88 -5.32 20.33
N ALA A 327 -9.89 -4.29 19.48
CA ALA A 327 -10.48 -2.99 19.82
C ALA A 327 -11.98 -3.08 20.14
N ARG A 328 -12.71 -3.95 19.44
CA ARG A 328 -14.13 -4.22 19.73
C ARG A 328 -14.29 -4.79 21.15
N ARG A 329 -13.46 -5.77 21.54
CA ARG A 329 -13.49 -6.36 22.88
C ARG A 329 -13.13 -5.34 23.96
N TRP A 330 -12.18 -4.42 23.68
CA TRP A 330 -11.88 -3.31 24.59
C TRP A 330 -13.07 -2.36 24.74
N ARG A 331 -13.74 -1.97 23.63
CA ARG A 331 -14.92 -1.09 23.67
C ARG A 331 -16.06 -1.68 24.49
N GLU A 332 -16.26 -2.99 24.44
CA GLU A 332 -17.31 -3.67 25.20
C GLU A 332 -17.04 -3.73 26.71
N GLN A 333 -15.78 -3.66 27.13
CA GLN A 333 -15.36 -3.76 28.54
C GLN A 333 -14.81 -2.46 29.10
N LEU A 334 -14.95 -1.37 28.35
CA LEU A 334 -14.42 -0.06 28.75
C LEU A 334 -15.09 0.40 30.04
N PRO A 335 -14.32 0.72 31.11
CA PRO A 335 -14.88 1.19 32.37
C PRO A 335 -15.47 2.60 32.22
N ASP A 336 -16.52 2.90 32.97
CA ASP A 336 -17.02 4.27 33.14
C ASP A 336 -16.10 5.01 34.13
N ILE A 337 -15.35 6.00 33.59
CA ILE A 337 -14.36 6.75 34.37
C ILE A 337 -14.87 8.17 34.56
N PRO A 338 -15.14 8.56 35.84
CA PRO A 338 -15.62 9.89 36.14
C PRO A 338 -14.64 10.99 35.72
N GLY A 339 -15.15 12.03 35.07
CA GLY A 339 -14.34 13.16 34.59
C GLY A 339 -13.63 12.93 33.26
N MET A 340 -13.91 11.84 32.57
CA MET A 340 -13.43 11.60 31.21
C MET A 340 -14.15 12.51 30.23
N LYS A 341 -13.41 13.21 29.37
CA LYS A 341 -13.92 14.08 28.33
C LYS A 341 -14.04 13.33 27.00
N SER A 342 -13.01 12.59 26.63
CA SER A 342 -13.01 11.77 25.42
C SER A 342 -12.15 10.53 25.62
N ILE A 343 -12.48 9.47 24.87
CA ILE A 343 -11.69 8.26 24.76
C ILE A 343 -11.77 7.77 23.32
N THR A 344 -10.61 7.41 22.77
CA THR A 344 -10.47 6.96 21.39
C THR A 344 -9.63 5.69 21.36
N ILE A 345 -10.12 4.65 20.70
CA ILE A 345 -9.37 3.42 20.49
C ILE A 345 -8.74 3.46 19.10
N ILE A 346 -7.41 3.41 19.09
CA ILE A 346 -6.59 3.47 17.88
C ILE A 346 -6.36 2.04 17.42
N ASP A 347 -7.11 1.59 16.43
CA ASP A 347 -7.06 0.24 15.86
C ASP A 347 -6.66 0.22 14.38
N ASP A 348 -6.62 1.38 13.72
CA ASP A 348 -6.27 1.56 12.32
C ASP A 348 -4.98 2.38 12.17
N ILE A 349 -4.09 1.97 11.26
CA ILE A 349 -2.86 2.72 10.94
C ILE A 349 -3.18 4.14 10.42
N ASN A 350 -4.27 4.28 9.68
CA ASN A 350 -4.67 5.56 9.11
C ASN A 350 -5.51 6.43 10.07
N GLY A 351 -6.08 5.83 11.13
CA GLY A 351 -6.97 6.49 12.08
C GLY A 351 -6.30 7.12 13.29
N GLY A 352 -4.99 6.96 13.47
CA GLY A 352 -4.31 7.22 14.75
C GLY A 352 -3.63 8.59 14.91
N GLY A 353 -3.88 9.58 14.08
CA GLY A 353 -3.08 10.81 14.10
C GLY A 353 -3.83 12.13 14.34
N ASN A 354 -5.11 12.18 14.13
CA ASN A 354 -5.87 13.40 14.30
C ASN A 354 -6.97 13.23 15.36
N ASP A 355 -7.03 14.17 16.30
CA ASP A 355 -8.11 14.29 17.30
C ASP A 355 -9.50 14.50 16.67
N ASP A 356 -9.56 14.70 15.34
CA ASP A 356 -10.76 15.11 14.61
C ASP A 356 -11.67 13.95 14.15
N GLY A 357 -11.30 12.67 14.40
CA GLY A 357 -12.09 11.51 13.98
C GLY A 357 -12.19 11.30 12.45
N GLU A 358 -12.98 10.31 12.01
CA GLU A 358 -13.19 10.04 10.57
C GLU A 358 -14.06 11.12 9.90
N PHE A 359 -14.96 11.75 10.63
CA PHE A 359 -15.78 12.87 10.19
C PHE A 359 -16.25 13.69 11.40
N GLY A 360 -16.37 14.99 11.20
CA GLY A 360 -16.81 15.93 12.20
C GLY A 360 -18.00 16.78 11.74
N PHE A 361 -18.82 17.18 12.69
CA PHE A 361 -19.92 18.12 12.46
C PHE A 361 -19.60 19.40 13.21
N MET A 362 -19.83 20.54 12.54
CA MET A 362 -19.66 21.85 13.16
C MET A 362 -21.03 22.53 13.23
N LEU A 363 -21.49 22.86 14.44
CA LEU A 363 -22.71 23.61 14.66
C LEU A 363 -22.40 25.11 14.70
N PHE A 364 -23.17 25.89 14.00
CA PHE A 364 -23.07 27.37 13.96
C PHE A 364 -24.30 28.01 14.55
N GLY A 365 -24.12 29.03 15.38
CA GLY A 365 -25.21 29.80 15.94
C GLY A 365 -24.68 31.03 16.67
N SER A 366 -25.56 32.03 16.93
CA SER A 366 -25.20 33.23 17.62
C SER A 366 -25.40 33.17 19.15
N ASP A 367 -26.18 32.18 19.61
CA ASP A 367 -26.47 31.96 21.03
C ASP A 367 -25.81 30.64 21.51
N ILE A 368 -24.93 30.77 22.51
CA ILE A 368 -24.10 29.67 22.98
C ILE A 368 -24.91 28.63 23.78
N ASP A 369 -25.97 29.06 24.48
CA ASP A 369 -26.80 28.17 25.27
C ASP A 369 -27.64 27.27 24.35
N THR A 370 -28.21 27.86 23.30
CA THR A 370 -28.92 27.14 22.26
C THR A 370 -28.02 26.16 21.51
N LEU A 371 -26.79 26.59 21.17
CA LEU A 371 -25.78 25.73 20.54
C LEU A 371 -25.41 24.52 21.44
N ASN A 372 -25.17 24.76 22.71
CA ASN A 372 -24.84 23.70 23.68
C ASN A 372 -26.01 22.72 23.88
N ALA A 373 -27.24 23.22 23.90
CA ALA A 373 -28.41 22.37 24.01
C ALA A 373 -28.61 21.50 22.77
N ALA A 374 -28.55 22.09 21.58
CA ALA A 374 -28.61 21.39 20.30
C ALA A 374 -27.49 20.37 20.12
N GLY A 375 -26.26 20.73 20.53
CA GLY A 375 -25.12 19.82 20.47
C GLY A 375 -25.26 18.61 21.36
N ARG A 376 -25.76 18.78 22.59
CA ARG A 376 -26.04 17.65 23.49
C ARG A 376 -27.11 16.71 22.94
N GLU A 377 -28.18 17.27 22.36
CA GLU A 377 -29.23 16.48 21.71
C GLU A 377 -28.66 15.71 20.52
N PHE A 378 -27.84 16.36 19.71
CA PHE A 378 -27.16 15.74 18.56
C PHE A 378 -26.23 14.61 18.98
N ILE A 379 -25.41 14.80 20.02
CA ILE A 379 -24.54 13.74 20.58
C ILE A 379 -25.37 12.54 21.02
N SER A 380 -26.48 12.77 21.73
CA SER A 380 -27.35 11.68 22.21
C SER A 380 -27.97 10.89 21.04
N MET A 381 -28.27 11.57 19.93
CA MET A 381 -28.76 10.94 18.69
C MET A 381 -27.67 10.12 18.00
N LEU A 382 -26.45 10.64 17.93
CA LEU A 382 -25.30 9.92 17.37
C LEU A 382 -24.98 8.65 18.19
N GLN A 383 -25.00 8.72 19.51
CA GLN A 383 -24.77 7.58 20.41
C GLN A 383 -25.78 6.45 20.23
N GLN A 384 -27.01 6.76 19.80
CA GLN A 384 -28.05 5.76 19.50
C GLN A 384 -27.91 5.17 18.07
N THR A 385 -27.06 5.74 17.23
CA THR A 385 -26.87 5.31 15.86
C THR A 385 -25.91 4.11 15.79
N LYS A 386 -26.39 2.99 15.28
CA LYS A 386 -25.55 1.78 15.14
C LYS A 386 -24.37 2.02 14.20
N GLY A 387 -23.19 1.64 14.63
CA GLY A 387 -21.95 1.73 13.84
C GLY A 387 -21.16 3.01 14.05
N LEU A 388 -21.62 3.92 14.91
CA LEU A 388 -20.84 5.06 15.40
C LEU A 388 -20.29 4.74 16.79
N PHE A 389 -19.01 5.00 16.99
CA PHE A 389 -18.30 4.81 18.24
C PHE A 389 -17.24 5.91 18.42
N ASP A 390 -16.67 6.02 19.60
CA ASP A 390 -15.64 7.02 19.93
C ASP A 390 -16.09 8.46 19.65
N ILE A 391 -17.34 8.81 20.06
CA ILE A 391 -17.95 10.11 19.81
C ILE A 391 -17.38 11.11 20.80
N SER A 392 -16.71 12.14 20.30
CA SER A 392 -16.16 13.25 21.08
C SER A 392 -16.85 14.58 20.73
N SER A 393 -16.74 15.54 21.63
CA SER A 393 -17.34 16.87 21.47
C SER A 393 -16.47 17.93 22.10
N THR A 394 -16.45 19.11 21.49
CA THR A 394 -15.84 20.34 22.04
C THR A 394 -16.77 21.08 22.97
N ILE A 395 -18.00 20.59 23.19
CA ILE A 395 -18.94 21.19 24.14
C ILE A 395 -18.43 20.90 25.57
N ASP A 396 -17.89 21.93 26.19
CA ASP A 396 -17.43 21.85 27.56
C ASP A 396 -18.67 21.74 28.51
N PRO A 397 -18.74 20.73 29.44
CA PRO A 397 -19.74 20.78 30.48
C PRO A 397 -19.40 21.94 31.39
N ALA A 398 -20.03 23.07 31.15
CA ALA A 398 -20.02 24.33 31.91
C ALA A 398 -18.96 24.40 33.03
N SER A 399 -17.77 24.87 32.73
CA SER A 399 -16.85 25.36 33.77
C SER A 399 -17.52 26.58 34.43
N LYS A 400 -17.98 26.43 35.66
CA LYS A 400 -18.49 27.58 36.44
C LYS A 400 -17.31 28.47 36.76
N GLU A 401 -17.14 29.57 36.01
CA GLU A 401 -16.23 30.63 36.41
C GLU A 401 -16.75 31.29 37.66
N ILE A 402 -15.96 31.21 38.73
CA ILE A 402 -16.21 32.00 39.94
C ILE A 402 -15.44 33.30 39.76
N GLN A 403 -16.12 34.38 39.35
CA GLN A 403 -15.57 35.73 39.39
C GLN A 403 -15.54 36.19 40.89
N MET A 404 -14.34 36.31 41.43
CA MET A 404 -14.12 36.96 42.72
C MET A 404 -13.87 38.44 42.49
N GLU A 405 -14.83 39.30 42.86
CA GLU A 405 -14.59 40.75 43.03
C GLU A 405 -13.95 40.98 44.39
N LEU A 406 -12.76 41.59 44.41
CA LEU A 406 -12.16 42.13 45.60
C LEU A 406 -12.92 43.40 45.97
N LEU A 407 -13.62 43.41 47.08
CA LEU A 407 -14.27 44.56 47.72
C LEU A 407 -13.25 45.56 48.25
#